data_906aefa56e72b00acc2b212919c3bc23
#
_entry.id   906aefa56e72b00acc2b212919c3bc23
#
_cell.length_a   1.000
_cell.length_b   1.000
_cell.length_c   1.000
_cell.angle_alpha   90.00
_cell.angle_beta   90.00
_cell.angle_gamma   90.00
#
_symmetry.space_group_name_H-M   'P 1'
#
loop_
_entity.id
_entity.type
_entity.pdbx_description
1 polymer ?
#
loop_
_entity_poly.entity_id
_entity_poly.type
_entity_poly.pdbx_seq_one_letter_code
_entity_poly.pdbx_strand_id
1 'polypeptide(L)'
;GYHDWQYPKEEIDKLRDPSVKAVCVINPSNPPSYELAPSVLDQLVDVVKKDNPEMMVITDDVYGTFIKGFRSLMYVLPYNTICLYSFSKYFGATGWRLAAMALPEKNIFDDKIQRLPEAEKADLHRRYSSVVLDPDKMKFIDRLVADSRLVALNHTAGLSTPQQIQMSLFAGFGQIGRASCRE
;
A
#
# COMPACT_ATOMS: atom_id res chain seq x y z
N GLY A 1 -6.46 -25.83 4.62
CA GLY A 1 -6.74 -25.88 3.18
C GLY A 1 -5.74 -26.77 2.44
N TYR A 2 -6.01 -27.11 1.21
CA TYR A 2 -5.18 -28.04 0.40
C TYR A 2 -3.73 -27.59 0.21
N HIS A 3 -3.42 -26.31 0.41
CA HIS A 3 -2.10 -25.71 0.20
C HIS A 3 -1.64 -24.94 1.44
N ASP A 4 -2.01 -25.41 2.62
CA ASP A 4 -1.66 -24.75 3.91
C ASP A 4 -1.93 -23.24 3.89
N TRP A 5 -3.05 -22.85 3.24
CA TRP A 5 -3.46 -21.45 3.05
C TRP A 5 -2.47 -20.60 2.24
N GLN A 6 -1.57 -21.24 1.50
CA GLN A 6 -0.70 -20.59 0.54
C GLN A 6 -1.35 -20.55 -0.85
N TYR A 7 -0.93 -19.62 -1.68
CA TYR A 7 -1.33 -19.61 -3.08
C TYR A 7 -0.59 -20.72 -3.84
N PRO A 8 -1.30 -21.61 -4.56
CA PRO A 8 -0.66 -22.58 -5.43
C PRO A 8 0.12 -21.87 -6.54
N LYS A 9 1.18 -22.54 -7.00
CA LYS A 9 2.05 -22.00 -8.05
C LYS A 9 1.26 -21.56 -9.29
N GLU A 10 0.29 -22.36 -9.69
CA GLU A 10 -0.55 -22.13 -10.88
C GLU A 10 -1.38 -20.85 -10.77
N GLU A 11 -1.79 -20.47 -9.57
CA GLU A 11 -2.54 -19.22 -9.35
C GLU A 11 -1.62 -18.00 -9.46
N ILE A 12 -0.40 -18.10 -8.93
CA ILE A 12 0.59 -17.03 -9.06
C ILE A 12 1.06 -16.89 -10.51
N ASP A 13 1.22 -17.99 -11.22
CA ASP A 13 1.64 -17.98 -12.64
C ASP A 13 0.63 -17.26 -13.56
N LYS A 14 -0.65 -17.15 -13.18
CA LYS A 14 -1.64 -16.34 -13.91
C LYS A 14 -1.27 -14.84 -13.96
N LEU A 15 -0.54 -14.36 -12.96
CA LEU A 15 -0.10 -12.97 -12.90
C LEU A 15 0.99 -12.63 -13.94
N ARG A 16 1.57 -13.64 -14.62
CA ARG A 16 2.52 -13.45 -15.72
C ARG A 16 1.86 -12.85 -16.96
N ASP A 17 0.54 -12.97 -17.07
CA ASP A 17 -0.21 -12.37 -18.16
C ASP A 17 -0.15 -10.84 -18.07
N PRO A 18 0.38 -10.14 -19.11
CA PRO A 18 0.46 -8.67 -19.11
C PRO A 18 -0.89 -7.96 -19.08
N SER A 19 -1.99 -8.66 -19.31
CA SER A 19 -3.34 -8.11 -19.14
C SER A 19 -3.69 -7.86 -17.68
N VAL A 20 -3.03 -8.57 -16.74
CA VAL A 20 -3.16 -8.33 -15.30
C VAL A 20 -2.41 -7.06 -14.93
N LYS A 21 -3.13 -5.99 -14.65
CA LYS A 21 -2.56 -4.65 -14.38
C LYS A 21 -2.22 -4.43 -12.92
N ALA A 22 -2.93 -5.11 -12.01
CA ALA A 22 -2.70 -4.97 -10.58
C ALA A 22 -3.06 -6.25 -9.83
N VAL A 23 -2.40 -6.45 -8.70
CA VAL A 23 -2.73 -7.50 -7.73
C VAL A 23 -2.86 -6.87 -6.34
N CYS A 24 -3.89 -7.31 -5.58
CA CYS A 24 -4.07 -6.92 -4.19
C CYS A 24 -3.81 -8.15 -3.30
N VAL A 25 -2.92 -8.00 -2.33
CA VAL A 25 -2.49 -9.08 -1.44
C VAL A 25 -2.64 -8.63 0.00
N ILE A 26 -3.31 -9.43 0.81
CA ILE A 26 -3.39 -9.25 2.26
C ILE A 26 -2.38 -10.20 2.90
N ASN A 27 -1.35 -9.65 3.54
CA ASN A 27 -0.28 -10.46 4.15
C ASN A 27 0.11 -9.92 5.53
N PRO A 28 -0.05 -10.67 6.61
CA PRO A 28 -0.68 -11.99 6.73
C PRO A 28 -2.15 -11.97 6.30
N SER A 29 -2.62 -13.10 5.78
CA SER A 29 -3.95 -13.24 5.20
C SER A 29 -5.07 -13.24 6.24
N ASN A 30 -6.25 -12.80 5.85
CA ASN A 30 -7.49 -12.85 6.61
C ASN A 30 -8.56 -13.50 5.72
N PRO A 31 -9.28 -14.54 6.18
CA PRO A 31 -9.43 -15.06 7.54
C PRO A 31 -8.37 -16.07 8.00
N PRO A 32 -7.53 -16.70 7.15
CA PRO A 32 -6.73 -17.86 7.58
C PRO A 32 -5.57 -17.52 8.52
N SER A 33 -5.20 -16.25 8.67
CA SER A 33 -4.11 -15.78 9.56
C SER A 33 -2.73 -16.37 9.24
N TYR A 34 -2.46 -16.63 7.97
CA TYR A 34 -1.18 -17.16 7.48
C TYR A 34 -0.36 -16.08 6.79
N GLU A 35 0.94 -16.05 7.10
CA GLU A 35 1.92 -15.29 6.35
C GLU A 35 2.27 -16.02 5.04
N LEU A 36 2.49 -15.27 3.97
CA LEU A 36 2.97 -15.84 2.72
C LEU A 36 4.34 -16.48 2.94
N ALA A 37 4.47 -17.73 2.52
CA ALA A 37 5.73 -18.45 2.58
C ALA A 37 6.81 -17.74 1.71
N PRO A 38 8.08 -17.81 2.11
CA PRO A 38 9.18 -17.22 1.32
C PRO A 38 9.16 -17.65 -0.16
N SER A 39 8.84 -18.91 -0.44
CA SER A 39 8.73 -19.43 -1.81
C SER A 39 7.62 -18.76 -2.63
N VAL A 40 6.51 -18.39 -2.00
CA VAL A 40 5.40 -17.66 -2.66
C VAL A 40 5.82 -16.22 -2.91
N LEU A 41 6.50 -15.58 -1.95
CA LEU A 41 7.05 -14.24 -2.14
C LEU A 41 8.09 -14.21 -3.27
N ASP A 42 8.99 -15.19 -3.31
CA ASP A 42 10.01 -15.30 -4.36
C ASP A 42 9.36 -15.50 -5.73
N GLN A 43 8.30 -16.29 -5.82
CA GLN A 43 7.55 -16.47 -7.07
C GLN A 43 6.86 -15.17 -7.51
N LEU A 44 6.23 -14.43 -6.60
CA LEU A 44 5.64 -13.11 -6.91
C LEU A 44 6.69 -12.12 -7.41
N VAL A 45 7.86 -12.11 -6.75
CA VAL A 45 9.00 -11.29 -7.19
C VAL A 45 9.46 -11.67 -8.59
N ASP A 46 9.55 -12.98 -8.87
CA ASP A 46 9.95 -13.51 -10.17
C ASP A 46 8.97 -13.07 -11.28
N VAL A 47 7.67 -13.24 -11.04
CA VAL A 47 6.60 -12.80 -11.94
C VAL A 47 6.73 -11.31 -12.26
N VAL A 48 6.81 -10.46 -11.23
CA VAL A 48 6.88 -9.02 -11.45
C VAL A 48 8.16 -8.63 -12.18
N LYS A 49 9.30 -9.17 -11.79
CA LYS A 49 10.59 -8.75 -12.39
C LYS A 49 10.83 -9.26 -13.79
N LYS A 50 10.31 -10.45 -14.13
CA LYS A 50 10.63 -11.11 -15.41
C LYS A 50 9.51 -11.04 -16.44
N ASP A 51 8.27 -11.23 -16.02
CA ASP A 51 7.17 -11.46 -16.95
C ASP A 51 6.18 -10.29 -17.00
N ASN A 52 5.92 -9.64 -15.86
CA ASN A 52 4.95 -8.54 -15.79
C ASN A 52 5.49 -7.33 -14.99
N PRO A 53 6.56 -6.67 -15.47
CA PRO A 53 7.23 -5.57 -14.75
C PRO A 53 6.35 -4.33 -14.59
N GLU A 54 5.28 -4.23 -15.37
CA GLU A 54 4.31 -3.14 -15.33
C GLU A 54 3.17 -3.38 -14.33
N MET A 55 3.14 -4.54 -13.66
CA MET A 55 2.09 -4.87 -12.69
C MET A 55 2.22 -4.03 -11.42
N MET A 56 1.12 -3.43 -10.99
CA MET A 56 1.01 -2.73 -9.72
C MET A 56 0.67 -3.72 -8.60
N VAL A 57 1.31 -3.56 -7.46
CA VAL A 57 1.07 -4.39 -6.27
C VAL A 57 0.48 -3.52 -5.16
N ILE A 58 -0.63 -3.95 -4.59
CA ILE A 58 -1.22 -3.33 -3.41
C ILE A 58 -1.11 -4.36 -2.29
N THR A 59 -0.34 -4.06 -1.22
CA THR A 59 -0.24 -4.93 -0.06
C THR A 59 -0.96 -4.34 1.14
N ASP A 60 -1.81 -5.14 1.78
CA ASP A 60 -2.41 -4.81 3.07
C ASP A 60 -1.64 -5.55 4.17
N ASP A 61 -0.83 -4.80 4.90
CA ASP A 61 0.06 -5.30 5.93
C ASP A 61 -0.51 -5.11 7.35
N VAL A 62 -1.81 -4.92 7.48
CA VAL A 62 -2.48 -4.62 8.76
C VAL A 62 -2.14 -5.62 9.86
N TYR A 63 -1.90 -6.88 9.53
CA TYR A 63 -1.53 -7.94 10.47
C TYR A 63 -0.02 -8.19 10.57
N GLY A 64 0.80 -7.54 9.77
CA GLY A 64 2.26 -7.74 9.76
C GLY A 64 2.93 -7.45 11.11
N THR A 65 2.41 -6.48 11.87
CA THR A 65 2.93 -6.13 13.20
C THR A 65 2.80 -7.24 14.25
N PHE A 66 1.94 -8.23 14.03
CA PHE A 66 1.80 -9.40 14.89
C PHE A 66 2.87 -10.47 14.65
N ILE A 67 3.63 -10.37 13.56
CA ILE A 67 4.63 -11.36 13.17
C ILE A 67 6.04 -10.80 13.38
N LYS A 68 6.84 -11.53 14.17
CA LYS A 68 8.25 -11.16 14.38
C LYS A 68 9.05 -11.39 13.10
N GLY A 69 9.71 -10.33 12.62
CA GLY A 69 10.51 -10.41 11.40
C GLY A 69 9.69 -10.38 10.10
N PHE A 70 8.42 -9.98 10.16
CA PHE A 70 7.55 -9.82 8.99
C PHE A 70 8.24 -9.06 7.85
N ARG A 71 8.05 -9.57 6.64
CA ARG A 71 8.53 -8.93 5.41
C ARG A 71 7.38 -8.56 4.50
N SER A 72 7.12 -7.28 4.39
CA SER A 72 6.17 -6.73 3.41
C SER A 72 6.58 -7.00 1.97
N LEU A 73 5.60 -7.12 1.07
CA LEU A 73 5.85 -7.08 -0.37
C LEU A 73 6.55 -5.78 -0.80
N MET A 74 6.32 -4.68 -0.11
CA MET A 74 7.02 -3.42 -0.33
C MET A 74 8.53 -3.53 -0.09
N TYR A 75 8.98 -4.41 0.79
CA TYR A 75 10.41 -4.64 1.03
C TYR A 75 11.10 -5.34 -0.16
N VAL A 76 10.40 -6.28 -0.82
CA VAL A 76 10.95 -7.10 -1.91
C VAL A 76 10.67 -6.55 -3.30
N LEU A 77 9.59 -5.78 -3.46
CA LEU A 77 9.13 -5.15 -4.70
C LEU A 77 8.81 -3.65 -4.49
N PRO A 78 9.74 -2.84 -3.95
CA PRO A 78 9.43 -1.46 -3.58
C PRO A 78 8.89 -0.63 -4.75
N TYR A 79 9.46 -0.77 -5.93
CA TYR A 79 9.08 0.02 -7.11
C TYR A 79 7.63 -0.20 -7.55
N ASN A 80 7.12 -1.43 -7.41
CA ASN A 80 5.79 -1.82 -7.87
C ASN A 80 4.70 -1.72 -6.80
N THR A 81 5.06 -1.46 -5.52
CA THR A 81 4.16 -1.71 -4.39
C THR A 81 3.69 -0.44 -3.70
N ILE A 82 2.37 -0.36 -3.47
CA ILE A 82 1.73 0.46 -2.44
C ILE A 82 1.49 -0.41 -1.23
N CYS A 83 1.95 0.04 -0.06
CA CYS A 83 1.69 -0.62 1.22
C CYS A 83 0.60 0.12 1.99
N LEU A 84 -0.39 -0.63 2.45
CA LEU A 84 -1.46 -0.16 3.32
C LEU A 84 -1.26 -0.72 4.71
N TYR A 85 -1.41 0.12 5.72
CA TYR A 85 -1.38 -0.26 7.13
C TYR A 85 -2.53 0.39 7.89
N SER A 86 -3.19 -0.37 8.76
CA SER A 86 -4.26 0.15 9.61
C SER A 86 -3.90 0.06 11.08
N PHE A 87 -4.17 1.11 11.83
CA PHE A 87 -4.03 1.13 13.30
C PHE A 87 -5.16 0.39 14.03
N SER A 88 -6.15 -0.09 13.29
CA SER A 88 -7.34 -0.73 13.84
C SER A 88 -7.06 -1.99 14.64
N LYS A 89 -6.06 -2.79 14.25
CA LYS A 89 -5.84 -4.14 14.81
C LYS A 89 -4.82 -4.15 15.93
N TYR A 90 -3.56 -3.97 15.62
CA TYR A 90 -2.48 -4.05 16.61
C TYR A 90 -2.65 -3.04 17.76
N PHE A 91 -3.10 -1.83 17.45
CA PHE A 91 -3.30 -0.77 18.45
C PHE A 91 -4.72 -0.74 19.03
N GLY A 92 -5.62 -1.62 18.61
CA GLY A 92 -7.00 -1.65 19.11
C GLY A 92 -7.83 -0.41 18.76
N ALA A 93 -7.38 0.40 17.78
CA ALA A 93 -7.98 1.70 17.46
C ALA A 93 -9.00 1.63 16.31
N THR A 94 -9.82 0.58 16.27
CA THR A 94 -10.75 0.31 15.15
C THR A 94 -11.72 1.46 14.90
N GLY A 95 -12.27 2.07 15.95
CA GLY A 95 -13.22 3.17 15.85
C GLY A 95 -12.61 4.49 15.38
N TRP A 96 -11.30 4.65 15.41
CA TRP A 96 -10.66 5.90 15.05
C TRP A 96 -10.44 6.07 13.55
N ARG A 97 -10.65 5.04 12.77
CA ARG A 97 -10.53 5.06 11.31
C ARG A 97 -9.19 5.61 10.84
N LEU A 98 -8.10 5.14 11.48
CA LEU A 98 -6.74 5.54 11.17
C LEU A 98 -6.04 4.48 10.31
N ALA A 99 -5.44 4.94 9.21
CA ALA A 99 -4.61 4.13 8.34
C ALA A 99 -3.41 4.94 7.84
N ALA A 100 -2.39 4.25 7.39
CA ALA A 100 -1.26 4.83 6.69
C ALA A 100 -1.11 4.14 5.33
N MET A 101 -0.69 4.93 4.34
CA MET A 101 -0.30 4.44 3.03
C MET A 101 1.16 4.82 2.82
N ALA A 102 1.95 3.86 2.38
CA ALA A 102 3.35 4.10 2.03
C ALA A 102 3.57 3.81 0.55
N LEU A 103 4.30 4.71 -0.09
CA LEU A 103 4.72 4.61 -1.48
C LEU A 103 6.19 5.06 -1.57
N PRO A 104 7.09 4.30 -2.20
CA PRO A 104 8.46 4.72 -2.40
C PRO A 104 8.55 5.97 -3.26
N GLU A 105 9.59 6.78 -3.05
CA GLU A 105 9.78 7.99 -3.83
C GLU A 105 9.91 7.71 -5.34
N LYS A 106 10.63 6.62 -5.69
CA LYS A 106 10.70 6.10 -7.07
C LYS A 106 9.76 4.91 -7.18
N ASN A 107 8.72 5.04 -7.96
CA ASN A 107 7.66 4.03 -8.07
C ASN A 107 7.04 3.99 -9.47
N ILE A 108 6.44 2.85 -9.79
CA ILE A 108 5.79 2.61 -11.09
C ILE A 108 4.56 3.48 -11.32
N PHE A 109 3.89 3.93 -10.26
CA PHE A 109 2.64 4.71 -10.37
C PHE A 109 2.94 6.08 -10.96
N ASP A 110 4.00 6.74 -10.48
CA ASP A 110 4.46 8.02 -11.03
C ASP A 110 4.95 7.85 -12.47
N ASP A 111 5.71 6.80 -12.75
CA ASP A 111 6.20 6.53 -14.10
C ASP A 111 5.05 6.24 -15.09
N LYS A 112 3.99 5.56 -14.65
CA LYS A 112 2.79 5.34 -15.48
C LYS A 112 2.07 6.64 -15.77
N ILE A 113 1.92 7.54 -14.80
CA ILE A 113 1.33 8.87 -15.03
C ILE A 113 2.13 9.66 -16.06
N GLN A 114 3.46 9.64 -15.96
CA GLN A 114 4.31 10.35 -16.91
C GLN A 114 4.20 9.81 -18.34
N ARG A 115 3.89 8.54 -18.50
CA ARG A 115 3.73 7.85 -19.81
C ARG A 115 2.31 7.91 -20.36
N LEU A 116 1.36 8.54 -19.67
CA LEU A 116 -0.01 8.70 -20.19
C LEU A 116 -0.03 9.50 -21.49
N PRO A 117 -0.99 9.21 -22.39
CA PRO A 117 -1.26 10.06 -23.56
C PRO A 117 -1.56 11.50 -23.15
N GLU A 118 -1.22 12.45 -24.01
CA GLU A 118 -1.40 13.89 -23.72
C GLU A 118 -2.87 14.26 -23.41
N ALA A 119 -3.82 13.60 -24.05
CA ALA A 119 -5.24 13.81 -23.74
C ALA A 119 -5.59 13.43 -22.29
N GLU A 120 -5.06 12.31 -21.81
CA GLU A 120 -5.28 11.86 -20.42
C GLU A 120 -4.53 12.76 -19.42
N LYS A 121 -3.33 13.22 -19.75
CA LYS A 121 -2.61 14.22 -18.95
C LYS A 121 -3.39 15.52 -18.84
N ALA A 122 -3.98 16.00 -19.95
CA ALA A 122 -4.83 17.19 -19.96
C ALA A 122 -6.08 17.00 -19.08
N ASP A 123 -6.65 15.80 -19.03
CA ASP A 123 -7.77 15.49 -18.15
C ASP A 123 -7.35 15.53 -16.67
N LEU A 124 -6.18 14.97 -16.33
CA LEU A 124 -5.62 15.07 -15.01
C LEU A 124 -5.30 16.52 -14.62
N HIS A 125 -4.75 17.30 -15.54
CA HIS A 125 -4.50 18.72 -15.32
C HIS A 125 -5.79 19.46 -14.96
N ARG A 126 -6.84 19.29 -15.75
CA ARG A 126 -8.16 19.90 -15.47
C ARG A 126 -8.72 19.46 -14.12
N ARG A 127 -8.60 18.17 -13.79
CA ARG A 127 -9.11 17.62 -12.53
C ARG A 127 -8.49 18.28 -11.30
N TYR A 128 -7.19 18.55 -11.33
CA TYR A 128 -6.45 19.03 -10.14
C TYR A 128 -6.14 20.54 -10.17
N SER A 129 -6.43 21.26 -11.24
CA SER A 129 -6.14 22.69 -11.38
C SER A 129 -6.83 23.58 -10.34
N SER A 130 -7.94 23.12 -9.75
CA SER A 130 -8.64 23.84 -8.68
C SER A 130 -8.00 23.65 -7.29
N VAL A 131 -7.08 22.70 -7.13
CA VAL A 131 -6.51 22.34 -5.81
C VAL A 131 -5.00 22.58 -5.72
N VAL A 132 -4.28 22.67 -6.85
CA VAL A 132 -2.84 22.96 -6.89
C VAL A 132 -2.50 23.89 -8.07
N LEU A 133 -1.40 24.66 -7.91
CA LEU A 133 -0.94 25.58 -8.95
C LEU A 133 -0.29 24.88 -10.15
N ASP A 134 0.32 23.73 -9.93
CA ASP A 134 1.02 22.97 -10.96
C ASP A 134 0.59 21.48 -10.91
N PRO A 135 -0.56 21.15 -11.51
CA PRO A 135 -1.10 19.79 -11.48
C PRO A 135 -0.20 18.75 -12.15
N ASP A 136 0.62 19.18 -13.11
CA ASP A 136 1.46 18.26 -13.90
C ASP A 136 2.63 17.70 -13.09
N LYS A 137 3.05 18.41 -12.04
CA LYS A 137 4.08 17.95 -11.12
C LYS A 137 3.58 17.08 -9.97
N MET A 138 2.26 16.92 -9.83
CA MET A 138 1.72 16.10 -8.76
C MET A 138 2.16 14.64 -8.90
N LYS A 139 2.74 14.11 -7.84
CA LYS A 139 3.00 12.67 -7.70
C LYS A 139 1.69 11.90 -7.50
N PHE A 140 1.72 10.60 -7.72
CA PHE A 140 0.55 9.73 -7.50
C PHE A 140 0.00 9.85 -6.08
N ILE A 141 0.87 9.89 -5.07
CA ILE A 141 0.45 10.05 -3.68
C ILE A 141 -0.28 11.38 -3.43
N ASP A 142 0.16 12.47 -4.05
CA ASP A 142 -0.49 13.78 -3.92
C ASP A 142 -1.88 13.78 -4.56
N ARG A 143 -2.04 13.06 -5.67
CA ARG A 143 -3.34 12.87 -6.34
C ARG A 143 -4.31 12.08 -5.47
N LEU A 144 -3.85 11.01 -4.81
CA LEU A 144 -4.67 10.26 -3.84
C LEU A 144 -5.12 11.16 -2.68
N VAL A 145 -4.22 12.01 -2.16
CA VAL A 145 -4.58 12.98 -1.10
C VAL A 145 -5.60 13.99 -1.61
N ALA A 146 -5.39 14.55 -2.81
CA ALA A 146 -6.32 15.49 -3.42
C ALA A 146 -7.71 14.84 -3.64
N ASP A 147 -7.74 13.64 -4.20
CA ASP A 147 -8.98 12.91 -4.44
C ASP A 147 -9.70 12.57 -3.14
N SER A 148 -9.00 12.21 -2.09
CA SER A 148 -9.59 11.97 -0.77
C SER A 148 -10.30 13.22 -0.22
N ARG A 149 -9.82 14.41 -0.60
CA ARG A 149 -10.43 15.68 -0.23
C ARG A 149 -11.65 16.06 -1.05
N LEU A 150 -11.72 15.56 -2.28
CA LEU A 150 -12.82 15.86 -3.20
C LEU A 150 -14.02 14.89 -3.04
N VAL A 151 -13.78 13.71 -2.50
CA VAL A 151 -14.73 12.59 -2.61
C VAL A 151 -15.84 12.64 -1.59
N ALA A 152 -15.80 13.39 -0.51
CA ALA A 152 -16.97 13.39 0.35
C ALA A 152 -17.06 14.53 1.36
N LEU A 153 -18.24 15.08 1.43
CA LEU A 153 -18.75 15.88 2.55
C LEU A 153 -18.64 15.14 3.91
N ASN A 154 -18.46 13.83 3.91
CA ASN A 154 -18.44 12.97 5.10
C ASN A 154 -17.04 12.40 5.42
N HIS A 155 -16.04 12.61 4.60
CA HIS A 155 -14.67 12.21 4.87
C HIS A 155 -13.81 13.44 5.09
N THR A 156 -13.32 13.59 6.31
CA THR A 156 -12.29 14.60 6.58
C THR A 156 -11.05 14.27 5.78
N ALA A 157 -10.71 15.15 4.89
CA ALA A 157 -9.52 15.07 4.08
C ALA A 157 -8.27 15.26 4.95
N GLY A 158 -7.66 14.17 5.27
CA GLY A 158 -6.56 14.11 6.20
C GLY A 158 -7.04 14.02 7.66
N LEU A 159 -6.09 13.84 8.55
CA LEU A 159 -6.36 13.68 9.97
C LEU A 159 -6.69 15.05 10.59
N SER A 160 -7.72 15.08 11.40
CA SER A 160 -7.97 16.24 12.30
C SER A 160 -6.82 16.41 13.30
N THR A 161 -6.64 17.59 13.83
CA THR A 161 -5.58 17.84 14.84
C THR A 161 -5.62 16.85 16.01
N PRO A 162 -6.77 16.51 16.62
CA PRO A 162 -6.81 15.48 17.64
C PRO A 162 -6.32 14.11 17.14
N GLN A 163 -6.69 13.71 15.93
CA GLN A 163 -6.22 12.45 15.34
C GLN A 163 -4.71 12.45 15.09
N GLN A 164 -4.14 13.56 14.63
CA GLN A 164 -2.69 13.70 14.44
C GLN A 164 -1.94 13.56 15.77
N ILE A 165 -2.43 14.19 16.84
CA ILE A 165 -1.87 14.06 18.19
C ILE A 165 -1.93 12.61 18.64
N GLN A 166 -3.06 11.95 18.49
CA GLN A 166 -3.24 10.55 18.86
C GLN A 166 -2.30 9.61 18.09
N MET A 167 -2.14 9.81 16.77
CA MET A 167 -1.17 9.06 15.97
C MET A 167 0.26 9.26 16.47
N SER A 168 0.64 10.49 16.78
CA SER A 168 1.97 10.80 17.29
C SER A 168 2.23 10.13 18.64
N LEU A 169 1.24 10.11 19.52
CA LEU A 169 1.31 9.40 20.79
C LEU A 169 1.49 7.89 20.57
N PHE A 170 0.69 7.26 19.69
CA PHE A 170 0.85 5.84 19.40
C PHE A 170 2.21 5.50 18.81
N ALA A 171 2.71 6.31 17.88
CA ALA A 171 4.04 6.13 17.32
C ALA A 171 5.11 6.21 18.42
N GLY A 172 4.98 7.16 19.36
CA GLY A 172 5.85 7.29 20.52
C GLY A 172 5.80 6.09 21.44
N PHE A 173 4.61 5.62 21.81
CA PHE A 173 4.44 4.42 22.64
C PHE A 173 4.98 3.16 21.98
N GLY A 174 4.79 2.99 20.68
CA GLY A 174 5.34 1.87 19.94
C GLY A 174 6.87 1.84 19.93
N GLN A 175 7.53 2.99 20.02
CA GLN A 175 8.99 3.08 20.15
C GLN A 175 9.46 2.82 21.58
N ILE A 176 8.76 3.32 22.58
CA ILE A 176 9.06 3.08 23.99
C ILE A 176 8.95 1.59 24.33
N GLY A 177 7.88 0.93 23.87
CA GLY A 177 7.71 -0.52 24.06
C GLY A 177 8.82 -1.36 23.43
N ARG A 178 9.42 -0.90 22.32
CA ARG A 178 10.58 -1.57 21.69
C ARG A 178 11.88 -1.32 22.45
N ALA A 179 12.03 -0.19 23.11
CA ALA A 179 13.21 0.10 23.94
C ALA A 179 13.23 -0.76 25.21
N SER A 180 12.07 -0.99 25.83
CA SER A 180 11.96 -1.82 27.04
C SER A 180 12.09 -3.34 26.80
N CYS A 181 11.99 -3.80 25.55
CA CYS A 181 12.19 -5.21 25.19
C CYS A 181 13.64 -5.55 24.77
N ARG A 182 14.59 -4.61 24.92
CA ARG A 182 16.01 -4.83 24.56
C ARG A 182 16.92 -4.98 25.77
N GLU A 183 16.37 -4.99 26.97
CA GLU A 183 17.04 -5.42 28.21
C GLU A 183 16.61 -6.87 28.53
#